data_1b2b50e4ae62283605729ec7311ae3d4
#
_entry.id   1b2b50e4ae62283605729ec7311ae3d4
#
_cell.length_a   1.000
_cell.length_b   1.000
_cell.length_c   1.000
_cell.angle_alpha   90.00
_cell.angle_beta   90.00
_cell.angle_gamma   90.00
#
_symmetry.space_group_name_H-M   'P 1'
#
loop_
_entity.id
_entity.type
_entity.pdbx_description
1 polymer ?
#
loop_
_entity_poly.entity_id
_entity_poly.type
_entity_poly.pdbx_seq_one_letter_code
_entity_poly.pdbx_strand_id
1 'polypeptide(L)'
;ELFRKITNNFKGDISFANSAVIMNYDECISKYNWNNNGDIWVRPGIALYGISPLSGHTANELGLSEVMSFKSKLISIKSISKGETVGYNSTWKAPYKTYIGTIAVGYGDGYSKSLKSGTPVLINNRKVPLVGLVSMDLINVDLGQMSNDCVGDESTLWGAGLPIEEVAESSQLSSYALATGISERVRKVII
;
A
#
# COMPACT_ATOMS: atom_id res chain seq x y z
N GLU A 1 0.92 -22.40 22.39
CA GLU A 1 0.91 -23.60 23.27
C GLU A 1 1.35 -24.86 22.56
N LEU A 2 0.78 -25.22 21.40
CA LEU A 2 1.12 -26.46 20.69
C LEU A 2 2.60 -26.51 20.27
N PHE A 3 3.12 -25.45 19.66
CA PHE A 3 4.52 -25.37 19.25
C PHE A 3 5.46 -25.61 20.43
N ARG A 4 5.18 -24.99 21.58
CA ARG A 4 5.95 -25.19 22.80
C ARG A 4 5.93 -26.63 23.30
N LYS A 5 4.77 -27.29 23.28
CA LYS A 5 4.67 -28.71 23.67
C LYS A 5 5.54 -29.61 22.79
N ILE A 6 5.54 -29.34 21.50
CA ILE A 6 6.34 -30.11 20.52
C ILE A 6 7.84 -29.86 20.71
N THR A 7 8.25 -28.64 21.02
CA THR A 7 9.66 -28.24 21.13
C THR A 7 10.25 -28.37 22.53
N ASN A 8 9.47 -28.74 23.53
CA ASN A 8 9.88 -28.74 24.95
C ASN A 8 11.16 -29.56 25.26
N ASN A 9 11.39 -30.63 24.50
CA ASN A 9 12.58 -31.50 24.65
C ASN A 9 13.61 -31.29 23.53
N PHE A 10 13.36 -30.37 22.61
CA PHE A 10 14.27 -30.08 21.53
C PHE A 10 15.48 -29.30 22.06
N LYS A 11 16.68 -29.71 21.63
CA LYS A 11 17.96 -29.04 21.92
C LYS A 11 18.53 -28.46 20.64
N GLY A 12 18.76 -27.14 20.60
CA GLY A 12 19.25 -26.41 19.46
C GLY A 12 18.42 -25.19 19.14
N ASP A 13 18.69 -24.56 18.01
CA ASP A 13 18.06 -23.34 17.59
C ASP A 13 16.60 -23.57 17.18
N ILE A 14 15.74 -22.64 17.56
CA ILE A 14 14.32 -22.66 17.23
C ILE A 14 13.98 -21.42 16.39
N SER A 15 13.33 -21.65 15.25
CA SER A 15 12.85 -20.55 14.41
C SER A 15 11.33 -20.53 14.36
N PHE A 16 10.73 -19.42 14.78
CA PHE A 16 9.29 -19.20 14.74
C PHE A 16 8.97 -17.69 14.64
N ALA A 17 7.71 -17.30 14.70
CA ALA A 17 7.24 -15.92 14.64
C ALA A 17 7.51 -15.21 13.30
N ASN A 18 6.45 -14.97 12.55
CA ASN A 18 6.42 -14.03 11.43
C ASN A 18 6.18 -12.59 11.94
N SER A 19 6.11 -11.63 11.04
CA SER A 19 5.87 -10.22 11.38
C SER A 19 4.65 -10.01 12.28
N ALA A 20 3.53 -10.71 12.03
CA ALA A 20 2.31 -10.55 12.82
C ALA A 20 2.49 -11.04 14.26
N VAL A 21 3.19 -12.15 14.47
CA VAL A 21 3.48 -12.65 15.81
C VAL A 21 4.46 -11.73 16.53
N ILE A 22 5.46 -11.22 15.86
CA ILE A 22 6.44 -10.27 16.42
C ILE A 22 5.72 -9.01 16.91
N MET A 23 4.82 -8.44 16.10
CA MET A 23 4.14 -7.18 16.42
C MET A 23 3.01 -7.31 17.46
N ASN A 24 2.38 -8.48 17.56
CA ASN A 24 1.17 -8.65 18.38
C ASN A 24 1.39 -9.52 19.62
N TYR A 25 2.46 -10.32 19.65
CA TYR A 25 2.71 -11.30 20.70
C TYR A 25 4.16 -11.25 21.22
N ASP A 26 4.70 -10.05 21.38
CA ASP A 26 6.07 -9.85 21.88
C ASP A 26 6.32 -10.59 23.21
N GLU A 27 5.34 -10.61 24.10
CA GLU A 27 5.41 -11.38 25.34
C GLU A 27 5.59 -12.89 25.12
N CYS A 28 5.11 -13.42 24.01
CA CYS A 28 5.30 -14.84 23.67
C CYS A 28 6.74 -15.16 23.25
N ILE A 29 7.47 -14.16 22.80
CA ILE A 29 8.85 -14.30 22.36
C ILE A 29 9.80 -14.05 23.56
N SER A 30 9.59 -12.95 24.28
CA SER A 30 10.50 -12.46 25.33
C SER A 30 10.33 -13.13 26.69
N LYS A 31 9.10 -13.48 27.07
CA LYS A 31 8.81 -14.02 28.42
C LYS A 31 8.90 -15.54 28.53
N TYR A 32 9.04 -16.28 27.44
CA TYR A 32 9.17 -17.72 27.52
C TYR A 32 10.63 -18.14 27.77
N ASN A 33 10.82 -18.88 28.83
CA ASN A 33 12.07 -19.62 29.05
C ASN A 33 12.09 -20.83 28.09
N TRP A 34 12.68 -20.64 26.94
CA TRP A 34 12.89 -21.69 25.93
C TRP A 34 14.03 -22.58 26.38
N ASN A 35 13.70 -23.70 27.00
CA ASN A 35 14.71 -24.64 27.55
C ASN A 35 15.35 -25.50 26.42
N ASN A 36 15.82 -24.84 25.35
CA ASN A 36 16.32 -25.47 24.13
C ASN A 36 17.84 -25.47 24.00
N ASN A 37 18.59 -24.78 24.88
CA ASN A 37 20.06 -24.60 24.77
C ASN A 37 20.56 -24.05 23.43
N GLY A 38 19.73 -23.33 22.70
CA GLY A 38 20.05 -22.70 21.42
C GLY A 38 19.38 -21.32 21.30
N ASP A 39 19.59 -20.68 20.17
CA ASP A 39 19.04 -19.35 19.88
C ASP A 39 17.60 -19.41 19.41
N ILE A 40 16.90 -18.30 19.62
CA ILE A 40 15.55 -18.07 19.11
C ILE A 40 15.62 -17.13 17.91
N TRP A 41 15.22 -17.65 16.77
CA TRP A 41 15.18 -16.92 15.51
C TRP A 41 13.75 -16.53 15.17
N VAL A 42 13.53 -15.25 14.85
CA VAL A 42 12.28 -14.74 14.31
C VAL A 42 12.41 -14.49 12.81
N ARG A 43 11.26 -14.49 12.10
CA ARG A 43 11.22 -14.30 10.65
C ARG A 43 10.37 -13.08 10.29
N PRO A 44 10.83 -11.85 10.57
CA PRO A 44 10.14 -10.66 10.10
C PRO A 44 10.19 -10.64 8.56
N GLY A 45 9.06 -10.45 7.94
CA GLY A 45 8.92 -10.28 6.48
C GLY A 45 8.45 -8.87 6.19
N ILE A 46 7.13 -8.69 6.10
CA ILE A 46 6.52 -7.42 5.69
C ILE A 46 6.87 -6.25 6.61
N ALA A 47 7.08 -6.50 7.90
CA ALA A 47 7.47 -5.45 8.86
C ALA A 47 8.84 -4.83 8.53
N LEU A 48 9.76 -5.56 7.88
CA LEU A 48 11.04 -5.02 7.40
C LEU A 48 10.86 -3.99 6.28
N TYR A 49 9.73 -4.01 5.59
CA TYR A 49 9.36 -3.03 4.57
C TYR A 49 8.57 -1.86 5.13
N GLY A 50 8.42 -1.79 6.47
CA GLY A 50 7.62 -0.76 7.11
C GLY A 50 6.15 -0.85 6.76
N ILE A 51 5.61 -2.05 6.65
CA ILE A 51 4.21 -2.33 6.33
C ILE A 51 3.61 -3.15 7.47
N SER A 52 2.41 -2.76 7.91
CA SER A 52 1.71 -3.46 8.99
C SER A 52 1.33 -4.90 8.58
N PRO A 53 1.66 -5.90 9.41
CA PRO A 53 1.17 -7.25 9.25
C PRO A 53 -0.23 -7.47 9.84
N LEU A 54 -0.81 -6.45 10.50
CA LEU A 54 -2.07 -6.54 11.24
C LEU A 54 -3.17 -5.78 10.49
N SER A 55 -4.30 -6.43 10.29
CA SER A 55 -5.49 -5.78 9.72
C SER A 55 -6.00 -4.69 10.63
N GLY A 56 -6.40 -3.54 10.05
CA GLY A 56 -6.93 -2.39 10.79
C GLY A 56 -5.86 -1.55 11.50
N HIS A 57 -4.59 -1.82 11.28
CA HIS A 57 -3.48 -1.03 11.82
C HIS A 57 -2.54 -0.60 10.70
N THR A 58 -2.10 0.65 10.76
CA THR A 58 -1.05 1.17 9.88
C THR A 58 0.34 0.86 10.45
N ALA A 59 1.36 0.92 9.61
CA ALA A 59 2.75 0.76 10.03
C ALA A 59 3.14 1.73 11.14
N ASN A 60 2.73 2.99 11.03
CA ASN A 60 3.06 4.04 12.00
C ASN A 60 2.49 3.76 13.40
N GLU A 61 1.27 3.22 13.50
CA GLU A 61 0.66 2.81 14.77
C GLU A 61 1.43 1.68 15.46
N LEU A 62 2.17 0.89 14.70
CA LEU A 62 3.03 -0.18 15.20
C LEU A 62 4.50 0.25 15.40
N GLY A 63 4.81 1.55 15.26
CA GLY A 63 6.16 2.08 15.36
C GLY A 63 7.08 1.69 14.20
N LEU A 64 6.52 1.27 13.07
CA LEU A 64 7.25 0.99 11.85
C LEU A 64 7.33 2.24 10.97
N SER A 65 8.42 2.38 10.21
CA SER A 65 8.59 3.46 9.23
C SER A 65 8.56 2.89 7.82
N GLU A 66 7.93 3.61 6.91
CA GLU A 66 7.84 3.21 5.50
C GLU A 66 9.24 3.14 4.86
N VAL A 67 9.54 2.02 4.23
CA VAL A 67 10.80 1.79 3.50
C VAL A 67 10.62 2.02 2.01
N MET A 68 9.39 1.99 1.51
CA MET A 68 9.07 2.09 0.10
C MET A 68 7.98 3.14 -0.17
N SER A 69 8.25 4.02 -1.12
CA SER A 69 7.22 4.89 -1.73
C SER A 69 7.08 4.58 -3.21
N PHE A 70 5.85 4.39 -3.66
CA PHE A 70 5.53 4.27 -5.08
C PHE A 70 4.96 5.58 -5.60
N LYS A 71 5.66 6.19 -6.53
CA LYS A 71 5.37 7.55 -7.00
C LYS A 71 5.30 7.62 -8.52
N SER A 72 4.52 8.56 -9.02
CA SER A 72 4.46 8.93 -10.42
C SER A 72 4.16 10.43 -10.54
N LYS A 73 3.68 10.88 -11.71
CA LYS A 73 3.40 12.29 -11.99
C LYS A 73 2.09 12.47 -12.71
N LEU A 74 1.45 13.61 -12.46
CA LEU A 74 0.38 14.13 -13.30
C LEU A 74 0.91 14.45 -14.69
N ILE A 75 0.29 13.90 -15.72
CA ILE A 75 0.66 14.13 -17.12
C ILE A 75 -0.41 14.89 -17.91
N SER A 76 -1.63 14.97 -17.37
CA SER A 76 -2.72 15.74 -17.97
C SER A 76 -3.71 16.18 -16.91
N ILE A 77 -4.30 17.35 -17.11
CA ILE A 77 -5.42 17.86 -16.31
C ILE A 77 -6.48 18.38 -17.28
N LYS A 78 -7.72 17.92 -17.10
CA LYS A 78 -8.86 18.28 -17.95
C LYS A 78 -10.09 18.62 -17.12
N SER A 79 -10.73 19.74 -17.42
CA SER A 79 -12.06 20.03 -16.86
C SER A 79 -13.13 19.23 -17.59
N ILE A 80 -14.03 18.63 -16.84
CA ILE A 80 -15.20 17.92 -17.37
C ILE A 80 -16.48 18.43 -16.69
N SER A 81 -17.60 18.34 -17.41
CA SER A 81 -18.91 18.76 -16.94
C SER A 81 -19.58 17.67 -16.10
N LYS A 82 -20.57 18.08 -15.30
CA LYS A 82 -21.46 17.11 -14.64
C LYS A 82 -22.07 16.15 -15.68
N GLY A 83 -21.98 14.86 -15.38
CA GLY A 83 -22.55 13.81 -16.20
C GLY A 83 -21.61 13.22 -17.25
N GLU A 84 -20.45 13.84 -17.52
CA GLU A 84 -19.41 13.23 -18.35
C GLU A 84 -18.76 12.04 -17.66
N THR A 85 -18.25 11.09 -18.43
CA THR A 85 -17.70 9.83 -17.93
C THR A 85 -16.20 9.77 -18.11
N VAL A 86 -15.51 8.98 -17.27
CA VAL A 86 -14.06 8.80 -17.30
C VAL A 86 -13.70 7.32 -17.37
N GLY A 87 -12.70 7.02 -18.20
CA GLY A 87 -12.09 5.70 -18.29
C GLY A 87 -12.90 4.69 -19.12
N TYR A 88 -12.40 3.46 -19.11
CA TYR A 88 -13.02 2.35 -19.84
C TYR A 88 -14.41 2.03 -19.30
N ASN A 89 -15.32 1.67 -20.20
CA ASN A 89 -16.71 1.29 -19.92
C ASN A 89 -17.53 2.36 -19.20
N SER A 90 -17.03 3.62 -19.16
CA SER A 90 -17.74 4.73 -18.50
C SER A 90 -18.21 4.40 -17.07
N THR A 91 -17.39 3.66 -16.32
CA THR A 91 -17.73 3.15 -14.99
C THR A 91 -17.82 4.23 -13.92
N TRP A 92 -17.25 5.40 -14.19
CA TRP A 92 -17.39 6.57 -13.32
C TRP A 92 -17.98 7.74 -14.10
N LYS A 93 -18.92 8.43 -13.47
CA LYS A 93 -19.62 9.59 -14.02
C LYS A 93 -19.48 10.79 -13.08
N ALA A 94 -19.07 11.93 -13.62
CA ALA A 94 -18.86 13.15 -12.84
C ALA A 94 -20.16 13.61 -12.16
N PRO A 95 -20.21 13.69 -10.81
CA PRO A 95 -21.39 14.14 -10.08
C PRO A 95 -21.60 15.66 -10.17
N TYR A 96 -20.56 16.40 -10.50
CA TYR A 96 -20.51 17.85 -10.67
C TYR A 96 -19.43 18.20 -11.70
N LYS A 97 -19.30 19.48 -12.07
CA LYS A 97 -18.16 19.97 -12.87
C LYS A 97 -16.89 19.83 -12.05
N THR A 98 -15.87 19.15 -12.58
CA THR A 98 -14.63 18.86 -11.86
C THR A 98 -13.42 18.85 -12.78
N TYR A 99 -12.21 18.79 -12.20
CA TYR A 99 -10.97 18.56 -12.90
C TYR A 99 -10.53 17.11 -12.74
N ILE A 100 -10.19 16.45 -13.82
CA ILE A 100 -9.64 15.11 -13.84
C ILE A 100 -8.15 15.19 -14.13
N GLY A 101 -7.37 14.64 -13.21
CA GLY A 101 -5.94 14.42 -13.39
C GLY A 101 -5.68 13.02 -13.96
N THR A 102 -4.80 12.92 -14.96
CA THR A 102 -4.29 11.64 -15.46
C THR A 102 -2.86 11.45 -14.96
N ILE A 103 -2.58 10.30 -14.37
CA ILE A 103 -1.27 9.94 -13.80
C ILE A 103 -0.65 8.83 -14.64
N ALA A 104 0.67 8.93 -14.89
CA ALA A 104 1.42 7.96 -15.69
C ALA A 104 1.78 6.72 -14.88
N VAL A 105 0.80 5.92 -14.49
CA VAL A 105 0.96 4.65 -13.79
C VAL A 105 -0.25 3.76 -14.04
N GLY A 106 -0.05 2.47 -14.16
CA GLY A 106 -1.14 1.54 -14.35
C GLY A 106 -0.79 0.11 -13.91
N TYR A 107 -1.64 -0.86 -14.30
CA TYR A 107 -1.40 -2.24 -13.88
C TYR A 107 -0.13 -2.85 -14.51
N GLY A 108 0.35 -2.32 -15.62
CA GLY A 108 1.64 -2.69 -16.19
C GLY A 108 2.82 -2.33 -15.32
N ASP A 109 2.69 -1.32 -14.43
CA ASP A 109 3.68 -0.92 -13.45
C ASP A 109 3.53 -1.69 -12.12
N GLY A 110 2.45 -2.46 -11.96
CA GLY A 110 2.12 -3.15 -10.74
C GLY A 110 1.10 -2.41 -9.87
N TYR A 111 0.53 -1.29 -10.33
CA TYR A 111 -0.61 -0.65 -9.67
C TYR A 111 -1.86 -1.47 -9.97
N SER A 112 -2.32 -2.23 -9.01
CA SER A 112 -3.30 -3.31 -9.22
C SER A 112 -4.55 -2.88 -9.99
N LYS A 113 -4.91 -3.67 -11.02
CA LYS A 113 -6.16 -3.47 -11.77
C LYS A 113 -7.42 -3.62 -10.91
N SER A 114 -7.31 -4.26 -9.76
CA SER A 114 -8.43 -4.46 -8.82
C SER A 114 -8.68 -3.25 -7.91
N LEU A 115 -7.85 -2.22 -7.97
CA LEU A 115 -8.09 -0.96 -7.26
C LEU A 115 -9.34 -0.27 -7.81
N LYS A 116 -10.21 0.19 -6.91
CA LYS A 116 -11.54 0.70 -7.22
C LYS A 116 -11.57 2.23 -7.21
N SER A 117 -12.56 2.80 -7.88
CA SER A 117 -12.88 4.22 -7.71
C SER A 117 -13.07 4.54 -6.22
N GLY A 118 -12.47 5.65 -5.77
CA GLY A 118 -12.41 6.04 -4.37
C GLY A 118 -11.07 5.72 -3.70
N THR A 119 -10.23 4.84 -4.27
CA THR A 119 -8.88 4.59 -3.75
C THR A 119 -8.11 5.91 -3.68
N PRO A 120 -7.48 6.23 -2.52
CA PRO A 120 -6.77 7.49 -2.37
C PRO A 120 -5.46 7.50 -3.15
N VAL A 121 -5.13 8.67 -3.69
CA VAL A 121 -3.84 9.04 -4.27
C VAL A 121 -3.44 10.37 -3.64
N LEU A 122 -2.19 10.54 -3.23
CA LEU A 122 -1.71 11.78 -2.62
C LEU A 122 -1.07 12.68 -3.68
N ILE A 123 -1.59 13.89 -3.82
CA ILE A 123 -1.05 14.95 -4.71
C ILE A 123 -0.98 16.24 -3.89
N ASN A 124 0.17 16.90 -3.86
CA ASN A 124 0.37 18.15 -3.12
C ASN A 124 -0.16 18.08 -1.67
N ASN A 125 0.17 16.99 -0.95
CA ASN A 125 -0.30 16.69 0.42
C ASN A 125 -1.84 16.59 0.58
N ARG A 126 -2.57 16.40 -0.51
CA ARG A 126 -4.01 16.24 -0.53
C ARG A 126 -4.38 14.87 -1.11
N LYS A 127 -5.19 14.11 -0.40
CA LYS A 127 -5.75 12.85 -0.90
C LYS A 127 -6.85 13.15 -1.91
N VAL A 128 -6.72 12.62 -3.11
CA VAL A 128 -7.71 12.68 -4.18
C VAL A 128 -8.14 11.27 -4.56
N PRO A 129 -9.41 11.03 -4.90
CA PRO A 129 -9.88 9.70 -5.23
C PRO A 129 -9.50 9.28 -6.66
N LEU A 130 -9.08 8.04 -6.84
CA LEU A 130 -9.06 7.37 -8.13
C LEU A 130 -10.47 7.31 -8.71
N VAL A 131 -10.61 7.53 -10.02
CA VAL A 131 -11.90 7.47 -10.72
C VAL A 131 -11.79 6.63 -12.00
N GLY A 132 -12.81 5.83 -12.22
CA GLY A 132 -12.83 4.86 -13.32
C GLY A 132 -11.97 3.61 -13.04
N LEU A 133 -11.56 2.93 -14.08
CA LEU A 133 -10.75 1.71 -14.01
C LEU A 133 -9.27 2.02 -14.18
N VAL A 134 -8.42 1.26 -13.51
CA VAL A 134 -6.97 1.27 -13.75
C VAL A 134 -6.68 0.72 -15.14
N SER A 135 -6.02 1.50 -15.99
CA SER A 135 -5.54 1.09 -17.32
C SER A 135 -4.16 0.45 -17.21
N MET A 136 -3.61 0.02 -18.35
CA MET A 136 -2.27 -0.58 -18.38
C MET A 136 -1.18 0.39 -17.91
N ASP A 137 -1.27 1.66 -18.36
CA ASP A 137 -0.22 2.66 -18.18
C ASP A 137 -0.71 3.95 -17.51
N LEU A 138 -2.02 4.08 -17.26
CA LEU A 138 -2.65 5.30 -16.81
C LEU A 138 -3.71 5.03 -15.74
N ILE A 139 -3.84 5.99 -14.81
CA ILE A 139 -5.00 6.11 -13.94
C ILE A 139 -5.55 7.53 -13.99
N ASN A 140 -6.81 7.70 -13.63
CA ASN A 140 -7.45 9.01 -13.49
C ASN A 140 -7.85 9.26 -12.04
N VAL A 141 -7.76 10.51 -11.62
CA VAL A 141 -8.15 10.97 -10.29
C VAL A 141 -9.06 12.19 -10.40
N ASP A 142 -9.99 12.34 -9.46
CA ASP A 142 -10.81 13.55 -9.35
C ASP A 142 -10.08 14.58 -8.48
N LEU A 143 -9.59 15.64 -9.12
CA LEU A 143 -8.88 16.75 -8.46
C LEU A 143 -9.83 17.73 -7.77
N GLY A 144 -11.16 17.60 -7.99
CA GLY A 144 -12.17 18.47 -7.42
C GLY A 144 -12.55 19.65 -8.30
N GLN A 145 -13.47 20.47 -7.78
CA GLN A 145 -14.03 21.62 -8.53
C GLN A 145 -13.07 22.79 -8.70
N MET A 146 -12.15 22.94 -7.76
CA MET A 146 -11.04 23.90 -7.80
C MET A 146 -9.75 23.16 -7.56
N SER A 147 -8.83 23.27 -8.50
CA SER A 147 -7.53 22.59 -8.42
C SER A 147 -6.42 23.59 -8.77
N ASN A 148 -5.42 23.63 -7.93
CA ASN A 148 -4.16 24.34 -8.18
C ASN A 148 -3.06 23.36 -8.65
N ASP A 149 -3.43 22.10 -8.90
CA ASP A 149 -2.50 21.09 -9.36
C ASP A 149 -2.03 21.39 -10.79
N CYS A 150 -0.79 21.05 -11.09
CA CYS A 150 -0.15 21.28 -12.37
C CYS A 150 0.34 19.97 -12.99
N VAL A 151 0.41 19.93 -14.32
CA VAL A 151 1.10 18.85 -15.03
C VAL A 151 2.55 18.82 -14.58
N GLY A 152 3.04 17.65 -14.19
CA GLY A 152 4.37 17.44 -13.61
C GLY A 152 4.38 17.26 -12.10
N ASP A 153 3.28 17.59 -11.40
CA ASP A 153 3.17 17.39 -9.96
C ASP A 153 3.34 15.91 -9.59
N GLU A 154 4.05 15.68 -8.48
CA GLU A 154 4.27 14.35 -7.96
C GLU A 154 2.97 13.76 -7.40
N SER A 155 2.73 12.51 -7.73
CA SER A 155 1.60 11.74 -7.25
C SER A 155 2.11 10.52 -6.49
N THR A 156 1.82 10.41 -5.20
CA THR A 156 2.17 9.25 -4.38
C THR A 156 1.02 8.26 -4.36
N LEU A 157 1.29 7.03 -4.83
CA LEU A 157 0.33 5.93 -4.90
C LEU A 157 0.25 5.19 -3.57
N TRP A 158 1.37 5.10 -2.85
CA TRP A 158 1.52 4.73 -1.44
C TRP A 158 2.95 5.06 -0.94
N GLY A 159 3.17 5.06 0.37
CA GLY A 159 4.41 5.38 1.05
C GLY A 159 4.28 6.63 1.90
N ALA A 160 5.28 7.48 1.93
CA ALA A 160 5.29 8.68 2.77
C ALA A 160 4.03 9.55 2.57
N GLY A 161 3.26 9.73 3.63
CA GLY A 161 2.02 10.50 3.64
C GLY A 161 0.77 9.75 3.17
N LEU A 162 0.91 8.54 2.60
CA LEU A 162 -0.20 7.67 2.20
C LEU A 162 0.15 6.21 2.48
N PRO A 163 -0.21 5.67 3.65
CA PRO A 163 0.08 4.29 4.01
C PRO A 163 -0.47 3.29 2.98
N ILE A 164 0.33 2.28 2.63
CA ILE A 164 -0.08 1.23 1.69
C ILE A 164 -1.31 0.46 2.20
N GLU A 165 -1.46 0.35 3.52
CA GLU A 165 -2.60 -0.28 4.18
C GLU A 165 -3.90 0.44 3.84
N GLU A 166 -3.90 1.78 3.82
CA GLU A 166 -5.07 2.59 3.46
C GLU A 166 -5.48 2.35 2.00
N VAL A 167 -4.50 2.27 1.11
CA VAL A 167 -4.73 1.96 -0.31
C VAL A 167 -5.28 0.54 -0.47
N ALA A 168 -4.72 -0.42 0.24
CA ALA A 168 -5.16 -1.81 0.22
C ALA A 168 -6.59 -1.97 0.76
N GLU A 169 -6.89 -1.36 1.89
CA GLU A 169 -8.20 -1.43 2.55
C GLU A 169 -9.31 -0.84 1.68
N SER A 170 -9.06 0.30 1.03
CA SER A 170 -10.04 0.97 0.15
C SER A 170 -10.58 0.06 -0.97
N SER A 171 -9.84 -0.96 -1.34
CA SER A 171 -10.17 -1.91 -2.42
C SER A 171 -10.23 -3.36 -1.96
N GLN A 172 -10.14 -3.61 -0.65
CA GLN A 172 -10.13 -4.95 -0.05
C GLN A 172 -9.00 -5.83 -0.60
N LEU A 173 -7.84 -5.24 -0.82
CA LEU A 173 -6.63 -5.92 -1.27
C LEU A 173 -5.67 -6.18 -0.12
N SER A 174 -4.68 -7.01 -0.38
CA SER A 174 -3.58 -7.23 0.57
C SER A 174 -2.44 -6.24 0.31
N SER A 175 -1.94 -5.57 1.36
CA SER A 175 -0.73 -4.74 1.30
C SER A 175 0.49 -5.53 0.79
N TYR A 176 0.56 -6.82 1.13
CA TYR A 176 1.60 -7.72 0.59
C TYR A 176 1.53 -7.83 -0.93
N ALA A 177 0.32 -8.01 -1.48
CA ALA A 177 0.12 -8.11 -2.92
C ALA A 177 0.48 -6.80 -3.64
N LEU A 178 0.13 -5.66 -3.06
CA LEU A 178 0.50 -4.36 -3.61
C LEU A 178 2.02 -4.16 -3.59
N ALA A 179 2.68 -4.42 -2.46
CA ALA A 179 4.13 -4.23 -2.32
C ALA A 179 4.94 -5.15 -3.24
N THR A 180 4.52 -6.41 -3.40
CA THR A 180 5.23 -7.39 -4.24
C THR A 180 4.85 -7.31 -5.72
N GLY A 181 3.76 -6.62 -6.05
CA GLY A 181 3.23 -6.51 -7.41
C GLY A 181 3.97 -5.52 -8.32
N ILE A 182 4.88 -4.69 -7.78
CA ILE A 182 5.61 -3.70 -8.57
C ILE A 182 6.45 -4.38 -9.63
N SER A 183 6.23 -4.00 -10.89
CA SER A 183 6.90 -4.59 -12.04
C SER A 183 8.34 -4.09 -12.19
N GLU A 184 9.16 -4.85 -12.92
CA GLU A 184 10.56 -4.50 -13.18
C GLU A 184 10.75 -3.25 -14.05
N ARG A 185 9.72 -2.83 -14.77
CA ARG A 185 9.78 -1.61 -15.60
C ARG A 185 9.76 -0.32 -14.76
N VAL A 186 9.37 -0.42 -13.49
CA VAL A 186 9.41 0.72 -12.56
C VAL A 186 10.84 0.98 -12.11
N ARG A 187 11.32 2.20 -12.34
CA ARG A 187 12.65 2.60 -11.88
C ARG A 187 12.69 2.60 -10.34
N LYS A 188 13.64 1.86 -9.79
CA LYS A 188 13.93 1.84 -8.35
C LYS A 188 15.03 2.87 -8.05
N VAL A 189 14.81 3.68 -7.03
CA VAL A 189 15.77 4.67 -6.54
C VAL A 189 15.99 4.40 -5.06
N ILE A 190 17.22 4.22 -4.66
CA ILE A 190 17.61 4.07 -3.24
C ILE A 190 18.01 5.47 -2.76
N ILE A 191 17.43 5.91 -1.65
CA ILE A 191 17.64 7.24 -1.03
C ILE A 191 18.21 7.08 0.38
#